data_516300c91ae4ba88728fc45a1ae0e9f8
#
_entry.id   516300c91ae4ba88728fc45a1ae0e9f8
#
_cell.length_a   1.000
_cell.length_b   1.000
_cell.length_c   1.000
_cell.angle_alpha   90.00
_cell.angle_beta   90.00
_cell.angle_gamma   90.00
#
_symmetry.space_group_name_H-M   'P 1'
#
loop_
_entity.id
_entity.type
_entity.pdbx_description
1 polymer ?
#
loop_
_entity_poly.entity_id
_entity_poly.type
_entity_poly.pdbx_seq_one_letter_code
_entity_poly.pdbx_strand_id
1 'polypeptide(L)'
;MSNQRTIAVLTEIKEDRERASFGSIHLFCEELAKYGETHGLFVYVTSPSLYLQHTGYRLTGSEWIKGGVPRANVVYNRLHSRKSEYAPAFQQLLARLDEEDGAMFNRRFLHKWEVHRYLERHEYLHPYLPKTALWDGQDSLEAFLAAFPSVFLKPVHGSQGRGIFRIECTDEGICLRRSTSSSSALYRSVAAAVSALQPQIRTPMIIQQGLELQTLDGRPVDFRLLCHRIRHNDWRVTSAVARAAPPEQFVANLARGGVLMAVNDVLQKWYTRADVFQQKQLLKEIALESAAVLASEAEGLYGEFGVDLAIDVHGRPWIIEVNTKPSKQAEMTFSQQTVRPSAKAVIDYCLTLMEEKE
;
A
#
# COMPACT_ATOMS: atom_id res chain seq x y z
N MET A 1 -9.95 -29.34 -25.93
CA MET A 1 -10.13 -27.88 -25.61
C MET A 1 -8.76 -27.38 -25.22
N SER A 2 -8.19 -26.40 -25.93
CA SER A 2 -6.87 -25.86 -25.61
C SER A 2 -6.92 -25.31 -24.16
N ASN A 3 -5.95 -25.74 -23.36
CA ASN A 3 -5.85 -25.33 -21.96
C ASN A 3 -5.41 -23.87 -21.93
N GLN A 4 -6.37 -22.93 -22.20
CA GLN A 4 -6.08 -21.50 -22.23
C GLN A 4 -5.69 -21.04 -20.84
N ARG A 5 -4.46 -20.57 -20.66
CA ARG A 5 -3.96 -20.00 -19.41
C ARG A 5 -4.81 -18.79 -19.00
N THR A 6 -5.32 -18.80 -17.78
CA THR A 6 -6.37 -17.89 -17.33
C THR A 6 -6.01 -17.19 -16.03
N ILE A 7 -6.26 -15.88 -15.98
CA ILE A 7 -6.07 -15.04 -14.79
C ILE A 7 -7.42 -14.44 -14.38
N ALA A 8 -7.77 -14.58 -13.10
CA ALA A 8 -8.88 -13.89 -12.48
C ALA A 8 -8.40 -12.67 -11.67
N VAL A 9 -8.86 -11.47 -12.00
CA VAL A 9 -8.67 -10.28 -11.18
C VAL A 9 -9.86 -10.15 -10.24
N LEU A 10 -9.62 -10.35 -8.94
CA LEU A 10 -10.65 -10.34 -7.90
C LEU A 10 -10.80 -8.93 -7.32
N THR A 11 -11.99 -8.31 -7.45
CA THR A 11 -12.26 -6.97 -6.93
C THR A 11 -13.73 -6.76 -6.58
N GLU A 12 -14.04 -5.63 -5.95
CA GLU A 12 -15.43 -5.18 -5.81
C GLU A 12 -15.95 -4.67 -7.15
N ILE A 13 -17.16 -5.08 -7.49
CA ILE A 13 -17.82 -4.72 -8.74
C ILE A 13 -19.08 -3.90 -8.43
N LYS A 14 -19.21 -2.76 -9.08
CA LYS A 14 -20.44 -1.97 -9.08
C LYS A 14 -21.09 -2.09 -10.46
N GLU A 15 -22.33 -2.50 -10.48
CA GLU A 15 -23.15 -2.53 -11.72
C GLU A 15 -24.09 -1.31 -11.70
N ASP A 16 -24.00 -0.49 -12.72
CA ASP A 16 -24.96 0.60 -12.95
C ASP A 16 -25.46 0.50 -14.40
N ARG A 17 -26.79 0.28 -14.57
CA ARG A 17 -27.49 0.23 -15.85
C ARG A 17 -26.74 -0.51 -16.97
N GLU A 18 -26.34 -1.77 -16.70
CA GLU A 18 -25.62 -2.67 -17.63
C GLU A 18 -24.11 -2.39 -17.78
N ARG A 19 -23.54 -1.39 -17.13
CA ARG A 19 -22.10 -1.16 -17.15
C ARG A 19 -21.46 -1.58 -15.85
N ALA A 20 -20.44 -2.42 -15.94
CA ALA A 20 -19.62 -2.77 -14.80
C ALA A 20 -18.55 -1.73 -14.51
N SER A 21 -18.37 -1.37 -13.26
CA SER A 21 -17.26 -0.52 -12.80
C SER A 21 -16.45 -1.24 -11.73
N PHE A 22 -15.15 -1.22 -11.89
CA PHE A 22 -14.18 -1.81 -10.94
C PHE A 22 -13.50 -0.72 -10.10
N GLY A 23 -14.18 0.43 -9.95
CA GLY A 23 -13.68 1.55 -9.16
C GLY A 23 -12.35 2.10 -9.69
N SER A 24 -11.42 2.38 -8.80
CA SER A 24 -10.13 3.01 -9.12
C SER A 24 -9.18 2.14 -9.95
N ILE A 25 -9.47 0.85 -10.12
CA ILE A 25 -8.65 -0.08 -10.92
C ILE A 25 -9.26 -0.42 -12.29
N HIS A 26 -10.34 0.26 -12.70
CA HIS A 26 -11.03 -0.07 -13.94
C HIS A 26 -10.09 -0.05 -15.16
N LEU A 27 -9.37 1.06 -15.38
CA LEU A 27 -8.37 1.18 -16.45
C LEU A 27 -7.21 0.19 -16.31
N PHE A 28 -6.80 -0.09 -15.07
CA PHE A 28 -5.76 -1.08 -14.81
C PHE A 28 -6.21 -2.51 -15.21
N CYS A 29 -7.48 -2.86 -14.97
CA CYS A 29 -8.04 -4.13 -15.45
C CYS A 29 -8.07 -4.22 -16.97
N GLU A 30 -8.37 -3.12 -17.68
CA GLU A 30 -8.30 -3.08 -19.14
C GLU A 30 -6.85 -3.32 -19.64
N GLU A 31 -5.87 -2.68 -19.02
CA GLU A 31 -4.46 -2.88 -19.37
C GLU A 31 -4.02 -4.32 -19.13
N LEU A 32 -4.43 -4.94 -18.00
CA LEU A 32 -4.16 -6.35 -17.73
C LEU A 32 -4.78 -7.26 -18.78
N ALA A 33 -6.04 -7.00 -19.17
CA ALA A 33 -6.72 -7.80 -20.18
C ALA A 33 -6.04 -7.68 -21.56
N LYS A 34 -5.78 -6.46 -22.01
CA LYS A 34 -5.13 -6.19 -23.31
C LYS A 34 -3.70 -6.74 -23.36
N TYR A 35 -2.91 -6.48 -22.31
CA TYR A 35 -1.53 -6.97 -22.25
C TYR A 35 -1.46 -8.49 -22.09
N GLY A 36 -2.36 -9.07 -21.27
CA GLY A 36 -2.47 -10.52 -21.13
C GLY A 36 -2.81 -11.22 -22.46
N GLU A 37 -3.72 -10.65 -23.25
CA GLU A 37 -4.08 -11.16 -24.57
C GLU A 37 -2.86 -11.26 -25.50
N THR A 38 -1.95 -10.28 -25.49
CA THR A 38 -0.71 -10.32 -26.28
C THR A 38 0.24 -11.46 -25.87
N HIS A 39 0.03 -12.06 -24.68
CA HIS A 39 0.76 -13.21 -24.15
C HIS A 39 -0.05 -14.52 -24.20
N GLY A 40 -1.17 -14.54 -24.93
CA GLY A 40 -2.03 -15.71 -25.04
C GLY A 40 -2.81 -16.04 -23.75
N LEU A 41 -2.95 -15.08 -22.84
CA LEU A 41 -3.67 -15.26 -21.58
C LEU A 41 -5.11 -14.76 -21.70
N PHE A 42 -6.02 -15.47 -21.06
CA PHE A 42 -7.38 -15.00 -20.84
C PHE A 42 -7.49 -14.33 -19.46
N VAL A 43 -7.71 -13.02 -19.45
CA VAL A 43 -7.84 -12.25 -18.21
C VAL A 43 -9.30 -11.80 -18.05
N TYR A 44 -9.89 -12.09 -16.90
CA TYR A 44 -11.23 -11.62 -16.56
C TYR A 44 -11.29 -11.00 -15.17
N VAL A 45 -12.30 -10.16 -14.94
CA VAL A 45 -12.55 -9.51 -13.66
C VAL A 45 -13.74 -10.19 -12.98
N THR A 46 -13.64 -10.44 -11.69
CA THR A 46 -14.70 -11.09 -10.92
C THR A 46 -14.76 -10.59 -9.48
N SER A 47 -15.82 -10.91 -8.77
CA SER A 47 -15.93 -10.77 -7.32
C SER A 47 -15.90 -12.16 -6.65
N PRO A 48 -15.68 -12.27 -5.32
CA PRO A 48 -15.70 -13.56 -4.64
C PRO A 48 -16.96 -14.40 -4.94
N SER A 49 -18.13 -13.76 -4.89
CA SER A 49 -19.40 -14.46 -5.14
C SER A 49 -19.53 -14.90 -6.61
N LEU A 50 -19.13 -14.08 -7.55
CA LEU A 50 -19.20 -14.43 -8.98
C LEU A 50 -18.17 -15.50 -9.35
N TYR A 51 -16.98 -15.45 -8.75
CA TYR A 51 -15.96 -16.50 -8.96
C TYR A 51 -16.49 -17.90 -8.58
N LEU A 52 -17.15 -18.01 -7.42
CA LEU A 52 -17.77 -19.26 -6.95
C LEU A 52 -18.86 -19.76 -7.91
N GLN A 53 -19.47 -18.87 -8.68
CA GLN A 53 -20.51 -19.17 -9.70
C GLN A 53 -19.92 -19.36 -11.10
N HIS A 54 -18.60 -19.42 -11.28
CA HIS A 54 -17.92 -19.43 -12.57
C HIS A 54 -18.36 -18.28 -13.51
N THR A 55 -18.58 -17.11 -12.92
CA THR A 55 -19.05 -15.92 -13.63
C THR A 55 -18.05 -14.78 -13.46
N GLY A 56 -17.84 -14.00 -14.51
CA GLY A 56 -16.95 -12.85 -14.50
C GLY A 56 -17.21 -11.90 -15.67
N TYR A 57 -16.37 -10.88 -15.76
CA TYR A 57 -16.40 -9.88 -16.82
C TYR A 57 -15.19 -10.03 -17.71
N ARG A 58 -15.38 -10.23 -18.99
CA ARG A 58 -14.34 -10.26 -20.03
C ARG A 58 -14.37 -8.95 -20.81
N LEU A 59 -13.22 -8.45 -21.19
CA LEU A 59 -13.10 -7.31 -22.08
C LEU A 59 -13.33 -7.77 -23.53
N THR A 60 -14.27 -7.16 -24.23
CA THR A 60 -14.55 -7.41 -25.64
C THR A 60 -14.56 -6.05 -26.34
N GLY A 61 -13.53 -5.78 -27.15
CA GLY A 61 -13.29 -4.44 -27.67
C GLY A 61 -12.99 -3.46 -26.53
N SER A 62 -13.95 -2.57 -26.25
CA SER A 62 -13.87 -1.58 -25.16
C SER A 62 -14.90 -1.81 -24.04
N GLU A 63 -15.67 -2.90 -24.11
CA GLU A 63 -16.76 -3.16 -23.17
C GLU A 63 -16.52 -4.39 -22.32
N TRP A 64 -16.91 -4.31 -21.04
CA TRP A 64 -16.85 -5.41 -20.10
C TRP A 64 -18.17 -6.19 -20.13
N ILE A 65 -18.12 -7.42 -20.68
CA ILE A 65 -19.29 -8.28 -20.86
C ILE A 65 -19.30 -9.35 -19.76
N LYS A 66 -20.40 -9.43 -19.01
CA LYS A 66 -20.65 -10.48 -18.01
C LYS A 66 -20.99 -11.80 -18.68
N GLY A 67 -20.43 -12.88 -18.18
CA GLY A 67 -20.72 -14.22 -18.68
C GLY A 67 -20.00 -15.30 -17.93
N GLY A 68 -20.19 -16.56 -18.37
CA GLY A 68 -19.46 -17.71 -17.84
C GLY A 68 -17.97 -17.60 -18.15
N VAL A 69 -17.13 -17.94 -17.17
CA VAL A 69 -15.67 -17.90 -17.27
C VAL A 69 -15.06 -19.23 -16.85
N PRO A 70 -13.91 -19.63 -17.44
CA PRO A 70 -13.20 -20.82 -17.01
C PRO A 70 -12.59 -20.64 -15.63
N ARG A 71 -12.19 -21.74 -15.02
CA ARG A 71 -11.38 -21.73 -13.80
C ARG A 71 -10.05 -21.00 -14.07
N ALA A 72 -9.65 -20.11 -13.13
CA ALA A 72 -8.39 -19.41 -13.25
C ALA A 72 -7.21 -20.31 -12.83
N ASN A 73 -6.10 -20.22 -13.55
CA ASN A 73 -4.81 -20.79 -13.12
C ASN A 73 -4.22 -19.94 -11.97
N VAL A 74 -4.42 -18.61 -12.04
CA VAL A 74 -3.94 -17.68 -11.04
C VAL A 74 -5.04 -16.65 -10.70
N VAL A 75 -5.23 -16.40 -9.41
CA VAL A 75 -6.13 -15.35 -8.89
C VAL A 75 -5.31 -14.19 -8.36
N TYR A 76 -5.52 -13.01 -8.90
CA TYR A 76 -4.94 -11.76 -8.43
C TYR A 76 -5.92 -11.02 -7.54
N ASN A 77 -5.69 -11.01 -6.23
CA ASN A 77 -6.58 -10.35 -5.27
C ASN A 77 -6.35 -8.85 -5.20
N ARG A 78 -7.32 -8.09 -5.71
CA ARG A 78 -7.37 -6.61 -5.69
C ARG A 78 -8.59 -6.05 -4.96
N LEU A 79 -9.18 -6.81 -4.03
CA LEU A 79 -10.20 -6.27 -3.15
C LEU A 79 -9.67 -5.01 -2.44
N HIS A 80 -10.48 -3.95 -2.41
CA HIS A 80 -10.08 -2.66 -1.83
C HIS A 80 -10.40 -2.57 -0.34
N SER A 81 -11.32 -3.41 0.14
CA SER A 81 -11.81 -3.39 1.51
C SER A 81 -11.41 -4.65 2.28
N ARG A 82 -10.82 -4.46 3.46
CA ARG A 82 -10.63 -5.58 4.41
C ARG A 82 -11.95 -6.25 4.78
N LYS A 83 -13.05 -5.47 4.83
CA LYS A 83 -14.38 -6.03 5.08
C LYS A 83 -14.77 -7.07 4.03
N SER A 84 -14.39 -6.85 2.78
CA SER A 84 -14.63 -7.80 1.69
C SER A 84 -13.84 -9.10 1.86
N GLU A 85 -12.64 -9.05 2.46
CA GLU A 85 -11.85 -10.24 2.78
C GLU A 85 -12.40 -11.05 3.97
N TYR A 86 -13.13 -10.42 4.88
CA TYR A 86 -13.82 -11.13 5.97
C TYR A 86 -15.20 -11.65 5.56
N ALA A 87 -15.69 -11.30 4.37
CA ALA A 87 -17.01 -11.75 3.92
C ALA A 87 -17.04 -13.27 3.66
N PRO A 88 -18.17 -13.94 3.95
CA PRO A 88 -18.28 -15.40 3.78
C PRO A 88 -17.91 -15.89 2.39
N ALA A 89 -18.29 -15.17 1.34
CA ALA A 89 -17.96 -15.54 -0.04
C ALA A 89 -16.45 -15.55 -0.31
N PHE A 90 -15.68 -14.64 0.29
CA PHE A 90 -14.22 -14.66 0.16
C PHE A 90 -13.60 -15.82 0.93
N GLN A 91 -14.10 -16.13 2.13
CA GLN A 91 -13.62 -17.28 2.91
C GLN A 91 -13.92 -18.61 2.20
N GLN A 92 -15.10 -18.76 1.59
CA GLN A 92 -15.43 -19.92 0.77
C GLN A 92 -14.52 -20.02 -0.47
N LEU A 93 -14.20 -18.89 -1.12
CA LEU A 93 -13.27 -18.86 -2.23
C LEU A 93 -11.88 -19.31 -1.81
N LEU A 94 -11.38 -18.84 -0.66
CA LEU A 94 -10.08 -19.28 -0.14
C LEU A 94 -10.05 -20.79 0.13
N ALA A 95 -11.06 -21.32 0.81
CA ALA A 95 -11.16 -22.76 1.09
C ALA A 95 -11.16 -23.57 -0.21
N ARG A 96 -11.93 -23.14 -1.21
CA ARG A 96 -11.96 -23.79 -2.53
C ARG A 96 -10.61 -23.74 -3.24
N LEU A 97 -9.90 -22.60 -3.21
CA LEU A 97 -8.58 -22.50 -3.81
C LEU A 97 -7.56 -23.40 -3.10
N ASP A 98 -7.63 -23.51 -1.78
CA ASP A 98 -6.76 -24.39 -0.99
C ASP A 98 -7.03 -25.89 -1.32
N GLU A 99 -8.29 -26.29 -1.44
CA GLU A 99 -8.70 -27.66 -1.84
C GLU A 99 -8.23 -28.01 -3.27
N GLU A 100 -8.23 -27.02 -4.13
CA GLU A 100 -7.91 -27.18 -5.57
C GLU A 100 -6.44 -26.88 -5.91
N ASP A 101 -5.59 -26.61 -4.91
CA ASP A 101 -4.22 -26.11 -5.08
C ASP A 101 -4.14 -24.90 -6.04
N GLY A 102 -5.13 -24.00 -5.92
CA GLY A 102 -5.21 -22.80 -6.74
C GLY A 102 -4.18 -21.74 -6.35
N ALA A 103 -3.50 -21.12 -7.30
CA ALA A 103 -2.60 -20.01 -7.02
C ALA A 103 -3.37 -18.71 -6.77
N MET A 104 -3.16 -18.07 -5.62
CA MET A 104 -3.66 -16.71 -5.35
C MET A 104 -2.54 -15.88 -4.73
N PHE A 105 -2.28 -14.69 -5.27
CA PHE A 105 -1.37 -13.76 -4.62
C PHE A 105 -2.07 -12.49 -4.12
N ASN A 106 -1.41 -11.77 -3.19
CA ASN A 106 -1.96 -10.73 -2.32
C ASN A 106 -3.16 -11.25 -1.51
N ARG A 107 -2.98 -12.43 -0.92
CA ARG A 107 -4.05 -13.23 -0.29
C ARG A 107 -4.87 -12.42 0.71
N ARG A 108 -4.22 -11.51 1.50
CA ARG A 108 -4.87 -10.65 2.47
C ARG A 108 -4.16 -9.30 2.64
N PHE A 109 -4.85 -8.36 3.27
CA PHE A 109 -4.21 -7.16 3.78
C PHE A 109 -3.37 -7.45 5.01
N LEU A 110 -2.11 -7.04 5.01
CA LEU A 110 -1.32 -6.94 6.22
C LEU A 110 -1.69 -5.67 6.98
N HIS A 111 -1.66 -5.71 8.30
CA HIS A 111 -1.91 -4.53 9.11
C HIS A 111 -0.58 -3.89 9.58
N LYS A 112 -0.62 -2.60 9.97
CA LYS A 112 0.59 -1.81 10.25
C LYS A 112 1.51 -2.44 11.30
N TRP A 113 0.95 -2.99 12.37
CA TRP A 113 1.73 -3.63 13.42
C TRP A 113 2.38 -4.93 12.95
N GLU A 114 1.69 -5.73 12.18
CA GLU A 114 2.23 -6.96 11.59
C GLU A 114 3.38 -6.64 10.61
N VAL A 115 3.18 -5.68 9.72
CA VAL A 115 4.23 -5.19 8.81
C VAL A 115 5.46 -4.74 9.60
N HIS A 116 5.28 -3.91 10.65
CA HIS A 116 6.39 -3.45 11.49
C HIS A 116 7.12 -4.64 12.13
N ARG A 117 6.38 -5.60 12.71
CA ARG A 117 6.95 -6.79 13.34
C ARG A 117 7.76 -7.66 12.39
N TYR A 118 7.33 -7.81 11.16
CA TYR A 118 8.08 -8.55 10.15
C TYR A 118 9.36 -7.82 9.76
N LEU A 119 9.29 -6.53 9.47
CA LEU A 119 10.46 -5.74 9.10
C LEU A 119 11.48 -5.61 10.26
N GLU A 120 11.01 -5.51 11.51
CA GLU A 120 11.86 -5.42 12.70
C GLU A 120 12.70 -6.68 12.97
N ARG A 121 12.37 -7.83 12.40
CA ARG A 121 13.17 -9.06 12.52
C ARG A 121 14.46 -9.04 11.69
N HIS A 122 14.56 -8.10 10.74
CA HIS A 122 15.67 -8.02 9.79
C HIS A 122 16.58 -6.83 10.12
N GLU A 123 17.77 -7.12 10.61
CA GLU A 123 18.74 -6.13 11.10
C GLU A 123 19.07 -5.05 10.08
N TYR A 124 19.15 -5.40 8.80
CA TYR A 124 19.40 -4.43 7.72
C TYR A 124 18.34 -3.31 7.68
N LEU A 125 17.09 -3.60 8.03
CA LEU A 125 16.00 -2.62 8.01
C LEU A 125 15.87 -1.82 9.31
N HIS A 126 16.47 -2.24 10.42
CA HIS A 126 16.39 -1.54 11.70
C HIS A 126 16.72 -0.04 11.60
N PRO A 127 17.80 0.37 10.88
CA PRO A 127 18.13 1.78 10.77
C PRO A 127 17.04 2.64 10.13
N TYR A 128 16.13 2.03 9.37
CA TYR A 128 15.11 2.72 8.58
C TYR A 128 13.71 2.62 9.19
N LEU A 129 13.55 1.94 10.34
CA LEU A 129 12.27 1.79 11.02
C LEU A 129 12.13 2.81 12.15
N PRO A 130 11.09 3.64 12.15
CA PRO A 130 10.79 4.48 13.30
C PRO A 130 10.38 3.61 14.49
N LYS A 131 10.80 3.97 15.70
CA LYS A 131 10.40 3.24 16.90
C LYS A 131 8.88 3.17 16.97
N THR A 132 8.36 1.96 17.12
CA THR A 132 6.92 1.69 17.07
C THR A 132 6.54 0.67 18.15
N ALA A 133 5.40 0.85 18.78
CA ALA A 133 4.81 -0.11 19.72
C ALA A 133 3.28 -0.15 19.57
N LEU A 134 2.63 -1.15 20.15
CA LEU A 134 1.20 -1.08 20.38
C LEU A 134 0.92 -0.02 21.44
N TRP A 135 -0.11 0.77 21.19
CA TRP A 135 -0.53 1.79 22.17
C TRP A 135 -1.41 1.14 23.24
N ASP A 136 -1.02 1.27 24.49
CA ASP A 136 -1.69 0.72 25.66
C ASP A 136 -2.26 1.79 26.63
N GLY A 137 -2.16 3.07 26.23
CA GLY A 137 -2.71 4.17 27.02
C GLY A 137 -1.67 5.19 27.45
N GLN A 138 -1.78 5.67 28.69
CA GLN A 138 -0.97 6.77 29.21
C GLN A 138 0.51 6.41 29.30
N ASP A 139 0.85 5.22 29.80
CA ASP A 139 2.23 4.82 30.08
C ASP A 139 3.06 4.76 28.78
N SER A 140 2.50 4.21 27.70
CA SER A 140 3.19 4.22 26.40
C SER A 140 3.35 5.63 25.83
N LEU A 141 2.36 6.52 26.01
CA LEU A 141 2.47 7.89 25.54
C LEU A 141 3.53 8.68 26.32
N GLU A 142 3.59 8.52 27.63
CA GLU A 142 4.62 9.15 28.49
C GLU A 142 6.01 8.66 28.11
N ALA A 143 6.20 7.34 27.96
CA ALA A 143 7.48 6.76 27.58
C ALA A 143 7.97 7.24 26.21
N PHE A 144 7.06 7.33 25.23
CA PHE A 144 7.40 7.81 23.89
C PHE A 144 7.68 9.33 23.86
N LEU A 145 6.91 10.15 24.56
CA LEU A 145 7.15 11.60 24.64
C LEU A 145 8.39 11.97 25.44
N ALA A 146 8.80 11.12 26.38
CA ALA A 146 10.10 11.26 27.08
C ALA A 146 11.30 11.00 26.15
N ALA A 147 11.14 10.13 25.15
CA ALA A 147 12.18 9.75 24.20
C ALA A 147 12.19 10.55 22.90
N PHE A 148 11.05 11.08 22.49
CA PHE A 148 10.87 11.74 21.18
C PHE A 148 10.08 13.05 21.31
N PRO A 149 10.48 14.13 20.59
CA PRO A 149 9.78 15.43 20.64
C PRO A 149 8.33 15.35 20.17
N SER A 150 8.02 14.41 19.27
CA SER A 150 6.67 14.18 18.79
C SER A 150 6.43 12.68 18.53
N VAL A 151 5.16 12.29 18.57
CA VAL A 151 4.74 10.91 18.31
C VAL A 151 3.47 10.90 17.47
N PHE A 152 3.26 9.78 16.76
CA PHE A 152 2.05 9.52 16.01
C PHE A 152 1.27 8.36 16.63
N LEU A 153 -0.03 8.54 16.83
CA LEU A 153 -0.97 7.44 17.04
C LEU A 153 -1.66 7.11 15.72
N LYS A 154 -1.56 5.88 15.28
CA LYS A 154 -2.11 5.42 13.99
C LYS A 154 -2.97 4.18 14.20
N PRO A 155 -4.19 4.08 13.60
CA PRO A 155 -4.96 2.84 13.64
C PRO A 155 -4.15 1.68 13.04
N VAL A 156 -4.13 0.54 13.71
CA VAL A 156 -3.52 -0.70 13.20
C VAL A 156 -4.11 -1.05 11.83
N HIS A 157 -5.44 -0.94 11.71
CA HIS A 157 -6.19 -1.09 10.47
C HIS A 157 -6.63 0.27 9.94
N GLY A 158 -5.77 0.96 9.22
CA GLY A 158 -6.07 2.29 8.67
C GLY A 158 -5.51 2.48 7.26
N SER A 159 -6.15 3.31 6.47
CA SER A 159 -5.71 3.72 5.15
C SER A 159 -5.98 5.20 4.91
N GLN A 160 -5.35 5.80 3.90
CA GLN A 160 -5.57 7.17 3.46
C GLN A 160 -5.32 8.22 4.57
N GLY A 161 -4.46 7.93 5.55
CA GLY A 161 -4.12 8.86 6.62
C GLY A 161 -5.30 9.23 7.56
N ARG A 162 -6.37 8.42 7.62
CA ARG A 162 -7.52 8.69 8.49
C ARG A 162 -7.25 8.19 9.91
N GLY A 163 -7.74 8.97 10.90
CA GLY A 163 -7.65 8.59 12.31
C GLY A 163 -6.23 8.67 12.88
N ILE A 164 -5.32 9.41 12.26
CA ILE A 164 -3.97 9.64 12.75
C ILE A 164 -3.97 10.88 13.64
N PHE A 165 -3.33 10.76 14.79
CA PHE A 165 -3.05 11.86 15.69
C PHE A 165 -1.55 12.09 15.76
N ARG A 166 -1.13 13.35 15.73
CA ARG A 166 0.22 13.79 16.06
C ARG A 166 0.18 14.45 17.42
N ILE A 167 1.06 14.04 18.32
CA ILE A 167 1.14 14.53 19.69
C ILE A 167 2.55 15.03 19.91
N GLU A 168 2.68 16.25 20.44
CA GLU A 168 3.95 16.94 20.65
C GLU A 168 3.99 17.51 22.06
N CYS A 169 5.16 17.42 22.70
CA CYS A 169 5.44 18.15 23.93
C CYS A 169 5.92 19.55 23.57
N THR A 170 5.25 20.58 24.09
CA THR A 170 5.60 21.99 23.90
C THR A 170 5.78 22.66 25.24
N ASP A 171 6.36 23.86 25.28
CA ASP A 171 6.50 24.65 26.52
C ASP A 171 5.14 24.97 27.18
N GLU A 172 4.07 25.00 26.39
CA GLU A 172 2.70 25.30 26.84
C GLU A 172 1.92 24.04 27.28
N GLY A 173 2.47 22.82 27.02
CA GLY A 173 1.83 21.57 27.36
C GLY A 173 1.84 20.55 26.19
N ILE A 174 0.87 19.65 26.19
CA ILE A 174 0.74 18.60 25.19
C ILE A 174 -0.16 19.07 24.04
N CYS A 175 0.43 19.29 22.87
CA CYS A 175 -0.28 19.69 21.66
C CYS A 175 -0.73 18.44 20.88
N LEU A 176 -2.02 18.36 20.58
CA LEU A 176 -2.63 17.28 19.83
C LEU A 176 -3.23 17.79 18.52
N ARG A 177 -2.79 17.22 17.39
CA ARG A 177 -3.32 17.50 16.05
C ARG A 177 -3.91 16.23 15.43
N ARG A 178 -4.95 16.39 14.65
CA ARG A 178 -5.55 15.29 13.87
C ARG A 178 -5.22 15.44 12.39
N SER A 179 -5.01 14.32 11.72
CA SER A 179 -4.78 14.30 10.26
C SER A 179 -5.97 14.82 9.43
N THR A 180 -7.14 14.96 10.03
CA THR A 180 -8.39 15.40 9.36
C THR A 180 -8.78 16.84 9.68
N SER A 181 -7.99 17.54 10.48
CA SER A 181 -8.28 18.90 10.93
C SER A 181 -7.01 19.75 10.91
N SER A 182 -7.12 21.01 10.55
CA SER A 182 -6.06 22.02 10.73
C SER A 182 -5.96 22.54 12.17
N SER A 183 -6.98 22.27 13.01
CA SER A 183 -6.99 22.71 14.40
C SER A 183 -6.12 21.83 15.29
N SER A 184 -5.46 22.45 16.28
CA SER A 184 -4.76 21.77 17.38
C SER A 184 -5.53 21.95 18.68
N ALA A 185 -5.37 21.01 19.61
CA ALA A 185 -5.84 21.12 20.96
C ALA A 185 -4.65 21.05 21.93
N LEU A 186 -4.63 21.93 22.93
CA LEU A 186 -3.58 21.98 23.95
C LEU A 186 -4.10 21.43 25.27
N TYR A 187 -3.33 20.53 25.88
CA TYR A 187 -3.64 19.90 27.17
C TYR A 187 -2.53 20.14 28.15
N ARG A 188 -2.89 20.32 29.42
CA ARG A 188 -1.94 20.64 30.50
C ARG A 188 -1.06 19.43 30.91
N SER A 189 -1.49 18.19 30.57
CA SER A 189 -0.78 16.99 30.94
C SER A 189 -1.07 15.86 29.95
N VAL A 190 -0.22 14.84 29.95
CA VAL A 190 -0.42 13.59 29.16
C VAL A 190 -1.73 12.93 29.56
N ALA A 191 -2.04 12.86 30.87
CA ALA A 191 -3.29 12.27 31.35
C ALA A 191 -4.54 12.98 30.77
N ALA A 192 -4.53 14.31 30.69
CA ALA A 192 -5.62 15.08 30.08
C ALA A 192 -5.73 14.82 28.57
N ALA A 193 -4.61 14.73 27.86
CA ALA A 193 -4.58 14.40 26.43
C ALA A 193 -5.12 12.98 26.17
N VAL A 194 -4.71 11.99 26.97
CA VAL A 194 -5.20 10.60 26.87
C VAL A 194 -6.69 10.52 27.15
N SER A 195 -7.19 11.19 28.19
CA SER A 195 -8.62 11.23 28.51
C SER A 195 -9.46 11.79 27.36
N ALA A 196 -8.93 12.79 26.63
CA ALA A 196 -9.57 13.36 25.46
C ALA A 196 -9.47 12.47 24.20
N LEU A 197 -8.44 11.62 24.11
CA LEU A 197 -8.23 10.67 23.00
C LEU A 197 -9.09 9.42 23.14
N GLN A 198 -9.21 8.84 24.34
CA GLN A 198 -9.87 7.56 24.57
C GLN A 198 -11.27 7.45 23.94
N PRO A 199 -12.18 8.42 24.03
CA PRO A 199 -13.51 8.31 23.40
C PRO A 199 -13.48 8.25 21.87
N GLN A 200 -12.35 8.63 21.25
CA GLN A 200 -12.18 8.72 19.82
C GLN A 200 -11.50 7.49 19.22
N ILE A 201 -10.86 6.68 20.06
CA ILE A 201 -10.15 5.46 19.68
C ILE A 201 -11.11 4.28 19.81
N ARG A 202 -11.50 3.73 18.64
CA ARG A 202 -12.45 2.60 18.57
C ARG A 202 -11.79 1.31 18.06
N THR A 203 -10.50 1.37 17.73
CA THR A 203 -9.74 0.26 17.17
C THR A 203 -8.35 0.24 17.77
N PRO A 204 -7.65 -0.89 17.80
CA PRO A 204 -6.26 -0.95 18.22
C PRO A 204 -5.39 0.08 17.47
N MET A 205 -4.50 0.74 18.20
CA MET A 205 -3.58 1.75 17.67
C MET A 205 -2.14 1.30 17.86
N ILE A 206 -1.26 1.82 17.01
CA ILE A 206 0.18 1.86 17.25
C ILE A 206 0.58 3.27 17.65
N ILE A 207 1.57 3.36 18.53
CA ILE A 207 2.32 4.57 18.81
C ILE A 207 3.66 4.49 18.08
N GLN A 208 4.03 5.56 17.40
CA GLN A 208 5.22 5.60 16.58
C GLN A 208 5.97 6.92 16.77
N GLN A 209 7.30 6.85 16.80
CA GLN A 209 8.19 8.00 16.81
C GLN A 209 7.82 9.00 15.71
N GLY A 210 7.73 10.28 16.08
CA GLY A 210 7.63 11.38 15.14
C GLY A 210 9.00 11.69 14.54
N LEU A 211 9.03 11.84 13.22
CA LEU A 211 10.24 12.12 12.46
C LEU A 211 10.24 13.58 12.01
N GLU A 212 11.38 14.23 12.08
CA GLU A 212 11.60 15.54 11.49
C GLU A 212 12.00 15.38 10.02
N LEU A 213 10.99 15.38 9.15
CA LEU A 213 11.17 15.09 7.73
C LEU A 213 11.63 16.31 6.94
N GLN A 214 12.42 16.10 5.89
CA GLN A 214 12.68 17.12 4.88
C GLN A 214 11.37 17.58 4.25
N THR A 215 11.30 18.88 4.00
CA THR A 215 10.11 19.52 3.43
C THR A 215 10.43 20.17 2.09
N LEU A 216 9.40 20.33 1.27
CA LEU A 216 9.42 21.16 0.09
C LEU A 216 8.41 22.29 0.28
N ASP A 217 8.90 23.53 0.32
CA ASP A 217 8.09 24.72 0.63
C ASP A 217 7.28 24.55 1.95
N GLY A 218 7.93 24.02 2.99
CA GLY A 218 7.33 23.76 4.31
C GLY A 218 6.36 22.55 4.36
N ARG A 219 6.20 21.81 3.27
CA ARG A 219 5.31 20.65 3.18
C ARG A 219 6.11 19.35 3.27
N PRO A 220 5.75 18.43 4.19
CA PRO A 220 6.36 17.11 4.24
C PRO A 220 6.23 16.38 2.90
N VAL A 221 7.28 15.64 2.53
CA VAL A 221 7.32 14.85 1.31
C VAL A 221 7.58 13.38 1.66
N ASP A 222 6.84 12.50 1.03
CA ASP A 222 7.13 11.08 0.99
C ASP A 222 7.35 10.57 -0.44
N PHE A 223 7.99 9.41 -0.53
CA PHE A 223 8.30 8.72 -1.78
C PHE A 223 7.53 7.40 -1.81
N ARG A 224 6.58 7.26 -2.75
CA ARG A 224 5.88 6.01 -3.01
C ARG A 224 6.64 5.21 -4.06
N LEU A 225 7.14 4.03 -3.67
CA LEU A 225 7.74 3.07 -4.59
C LEU A 225 6.81 1.86 -4.75
N LEU A 226 6.44 1.53 -5.98
CA LEU A 226 5.70 0.31 -6.29
C LEU A 226 6.69 -0.81 -6.58
N CYS A 227 6.70 -1.81 -5.72
CA CYS A 227 7.53 -3.01 -5.85
C CYS A 227 6.67 -4.15 -6.36
N HIS A 228 7.09 -4.82 -7.44
CA HIS A 228 6.42 -5.98 -7.99
C HIS A 228 7.39 -7.15 -8.07
N ARG A 229 6.88 -8.32 -7.75
CA ARG A 229 7.56 -9.60 -7.95
C ARG A 229 7.41 -10.00 -9.41
N ILE A 230 8.51 -10.35 -10.04
CA ILE A 230 8.52 -10.79 -11.44
C ILE A 230 8.70 -12.31 -11.49
N ARG A 231 9.62 -12.83 -10.66
CA ARG A 231 9.91 -14.25 -10.48
C ARG A 231 10.14 -14.54 -9.00
N HIS A 232 10.39 -15.79 -8.65
CA HIS A 232 10.45 -16.25 -7.25
C HIS A 232 11.13 -15.28 -6.28
N ASN A 233 12.34 -14.79 -6.54
CA ASN A 233 13.06 -13.83 -5.69
C ASN A 233 13.45 -12.53 -6.43
N ASP A 234 12.86 -12.26 -7.60
CA ASP A 234 13.16 -11.07 -8.40
C ASP A 234 12.08 -10.00 -8.15
N TRP A 235 12.38 -9.06 -7.26
CA TRP A 235 11.56 -7.87 -7.00
C TRP A 235 12.08 -6.68 -7.77
N ARG A 236 11.18 -5.90 -8.37
CA ARG A 236 11.52 -4.69 -9.13
C ARG A 236 10.67 -3.51 -8.74
N VAL A 237 11.29 -2.33 -8.67
CA VAL A 237 10.54 -1.08 -8.58
C VAL A 237 10.00 -0.74 -9.96
N THR A 238 8.68 -0.80 -10.12
CA THR A 238 7.98 -0.50 -11.37
C THR A 238 7.58 0.96 -11.48
N SER A 239 7.45 1.65 -10.35
CA SER A 239 7.13 3.08 -10.30
C SER A 239 7.70 3.70 -9.03
N ALA A 240 8.18 4.94 -9.14
CA ALA A 240 8.58 5.77 -8.02
C ALA A 240 8.09 7.21 -8.24
N VAL A 241 7.35 7.75 -7.27
CA VAL A 241 6.85 9.12 -7.28
C VAL A 241 7.06 9.77 -5.93
N ALA A 242 7.27 11.08 -5.91
CA ALA A 242 7.25 11.89 -4.70
C ALA A 242 5.86 12.50 -4.51
N ARG A 243 5.43 12.62 -3.25
CA ARG A 243 4.14 13.20 -2.87
C ARG A 243 4.36 14.27 -1.81
N ALA A 244 4.05 15.52 -2.12
CA ALA A 244 4.06 16.60 -1.15
C ALA A 244 2.70 16.68 -0.45
N ALA A 245 2.70 16.84 0.87
CA ALA A 245 1.48 17.03 1.64
C ALA A 245 0.75 18.31 1.21
N PRO A 246 -0.59 18.40 1.38
CA PRO A 246 -1.30 19.66 1.29
C PRO A 246 -0.74 20.65 2.31
N PRO A 247 -0.90 21.97 2.09
CA PRO A 247 -0.53 22.98 3.08
C PRO A 247 -1.12 22.65 4.47
N GLU A 248 -0.36 22.93 5.51
CA GLU A 248 -0.75 22.73 6.93
C GLU A 248 -1.07 21.29 7.35
N GLN A 249 -0.92 20.31 6.46
CA GLN A 249 -1.11 18.90 6.78
C GLN A 249 0.24 18.18 6.96
N PHE A 250 0.25 17.21 7.87
CA PHE A 250 1.44 16.41 8.18
C PHE A 250 1.42 15.01 7.51
N VAL A 251 0.43 14.75 6.64
CA VAL A 251 0.29 13.49 5.90
C VAL A 251 0.19 13.78 4.40
N ALA A 252 1.11 13.23 3.61
CA ALA A 252 1.12 13.36 2.15
C ALA A 252 0.07 12.45 1.52
N ASN A 253 -1.19 12.90 1.49
CA ASN A 253 -2.29 12.15 0.91
C ASN A 253 -2.84 12.84 -0.34
N LEU A 254 -2.68 12.18 -1.50
CA LEU A 254 -3.16 12.68 -2.81
C LEU A 254 -4.67 12.89 -2.83
N ALA A 255 -5.45 12.01 -2.18
CA ALA A 255 -6.90 12.14 -2.12
C ALA A 255 -7.37 13.39 -1.35
N ARG A 256 -6.46 14.11 -0.70
CA ARG A 256 -6.72 15.31 0.10
C ARG A 256 -6.01 16.55 -0.44
N GLY A 257 -5.58 16.54 -1.71
CA GLY A 257 -4.92 17.68 -2.34
C GLY A 257 -3.39 17.64 -2.25
N GLY A 258 -2.80 16.50 -1.93
CA GLY A 258 -1.36 16.29 -2.09
C GLY A 258 -0.94 16.42 -3.55
N VAL A 259 0.29 16.85 -3.80
CA VAL A 259 0.84 17.07 -5.14
C VAL A 259 1.81 15.96 -5.49
N LEU A 260 1.64 15.39 -6.71
CA LEU A 260 2.59 14.44 -7.30
C LEU A 260 3.74 15.18 -7.97
N MET A 261 4.95 14.65 -7.76
CA MET A 261 6.18 15.18 -8.32
C MET A 261 7.09 14.04 -8.78
N ALA A 262 7.96 14.31 -9.73
CA ALA A 262 9.01 13.36 -10.06
C ALA A 262 10.04 13.29 -8.91
N VAL A 263 10.51 12.09 -8.60
CA VAL A 263 11.51 11.87 -7.52
C VAL A 263 12.75 12.71 -7.71
N ASN A 264 13.25 12.79 -8.95
CA ASN A 264 14.43 13.60 -9.28
C ASN A 264 14.24 15.09 -8.96
N ASP A 265 13.07 15.65 -9.29
CA ASP A 265 12.81 17.08 -9.14
C ASP A 265 12.79 17.47 -7.65
N VAL A 266 12.33 16.57 -6.78
CA VAL A 266 12.37 16.78 -5.34
C VAL A 266 13.78 16.63 -4.79
N LEU A 267 14.46 15.53 -5.11
CA LEU A 267 15.79 15.27 -4.57
C LEU A 267 16.81 16.32 -5.00
N GLN A 268 16.71 16.87 -6.23
CA GLN A 268 17.57 17.96 -6.71
C GLN A 268 17.39 19.29 -5.96
N LYS A 269 16.28 19.46 -5.21
CA LYS A 269 16.11 20.63 -4.34
C LYS A 269 16.90 20.50 -3.03
N TRP A 270 17.21 19.28 -2.62
CA TRP A 270 17.85 18.97 -1.34
C TRP A 270 19.32 18.57 -1.48
N TYR A 271 19.71 18.00 -2.63
CA TYR A 271 20.99 17.31 -2.80
C TYR A 271 21.75 17.73 -4.06
N THR A 272 23.05 17.51 -4.04
CA THR A 272 23.89 17.60 -5.25
C THR A 272 23.55 16.46 -6.22
N ARG A 273 23.97 16.58 -7.47
CA ARG A 273 23.69 15.55 -8.50
C ARG A 273 24.22 14.16 -8.12
N ALA A 274 25.38 14.10 -7.46
CA ALA A 274 25.97 12.83 -7.01
C ALA A 274 25.11 12.21 -5.88
N ASP A 275 24.70 13.02 -4.91
CA ASP A 275 23.92 12.57 -3.76
C ASP A 275 22.49 12.17 -4.18
N VAL A 276 21.90 12.84 -5.18
CA VAL A 276 20.60 12.42 -5.77
C VAL A 276 20.65 10.99 -6.26
N PHE A 277 21.72 10.60 -6.97
CA PHE A 277 21.87 9.22 -7.43
C PHE A 277 21.94 8.24 -6.26
N GLN A 278 22.76 8.53 -5.24
CA GLN A 278 22.91 7.69 -4.06
C GLN A 278 21.61 7.55 -3.28
N GLN A 279 20.90 8.66 -3.03
CA GLN A 279 19.62 8.65 -2.33
C GLN A 279 18.56 7.84 -3.08
N LYS A 280 18.49 7.97 -4.40
CA LYS A 280 17.56 7.16 -5.22
C LYS A 280 17.86 5.67 -5.12
N GLN A 281 19.13 5.28 -5.19
CA GLN A 281 19.51 3.88 -5.06
C GLN A 281 19.16 3.36 -3.67
N LEU A 282 19.46 4.10 -2.61
CA LEU A 282 19.14 3.73 -1.25
C LEU A 282 17.62 3.58 -1.02
N LEU A 283 16.81 4.53 -1.50
CA LEU A 283 15.35 4.42 -1.44
C LEU A 283 14.85 3.16 -2.17
N LYS A 284 15.43 2.87 -3.34
CA LYS A 284 15.08 1.66 -4.11
C LYS A 284 15.46 0.38 -3.37
N GLU A 285 16.66 0.31 -2.80
CA GLU A 285 17.15 -0.85 -2.05
C GLU A 285 16.29 -1.12 -0.82
N ILE A 286 16.00 -0.10 -0.01
CA ILE A 286 15.12 -0.22 1.16
C ILE A 286 13.73 -0.72 0.75
N ALA A 287 13.17 -0.19 -0.34
CA ALA A 287 11.84 -0.59 -0.81
C ALA A 287 11.81 -2.04 -1.29
N LEU A 288 12.83 -2.49 -2.04
CA LEU A 288 12.94 -3.85 -2.54
C LEU A 288 13.16 -4.85 -1.39
N GLU A 289 14.05 -4.52 -0.45
CA GLU A 289 14.30 -5.35 0.72
C GLU A 289 13.04 -5.47 1.59
N SER A 290 12.34 -4.36 1.82
CA SER A 290 11.05 -4.38 2.54
C SER A 290 10.02 -5.29 1.87
N ALA A 291 9.94 -5.26 0.54
CA ALA A 291 9.02 -6.11 -0.21
C ALA A 291 9.42 -7.59 -0.14
N ALA A 292 10.71 -7.90 -0.26
CA ALA A 292 11.23 -9.27 -0.18
C ALA A 292 11.01 -9.86 1.21
N VAL A 293 11.34 -9.12 2.27
CA VAL A 293 11.11 -9.51 3.67
C VAL A 293 9.64 -9.78 3.94
N LEU A 294 8.75 -8.87 3.56
CA LEU A 294 7.33 -9.07 3.81
C LEU A 294 6.76 -10.26 3.03
N ALA A 295 7.25 -10.52 1.83
CA ALA A 295 6.82 -11.68 1.04
C ALA A 295 7.34 -13.01 1.61
N SER A 296 8.46 -13.01 2.33
CA SER A 296 9.01 -14.21 2.99
C SER A 296 8.40 -14.47 4.37
N GLU A 297 8.07 -13.40 5.12
CA GLU A 297 7.55 -13.50 6.50
C GLU A 297 6.02 -13.67 6.56
N ALA A 298 5.30 -13.08 5.60
CA ALA A 298 3.84 -13.12 5.62
C ALA A 298 3.30 -14.40 4.98
N GLU A 299 2.27 -14.96 5.60
CA GLU A 299 1.58 -16.13 5.07
C GLU A 299 0.93 -15.85 3.72
N GLY A 300 1.16 -16.74 2.76
CA GLY A 300 0.62 -16.69 1.41
C GLY A 300 1.55 -15.99 0.42
N LEU A 301 1.12 -15.94 -0.83
CA LEU A 301 1.88 -15.32 -1.90
C LEU A 301 1.59 -13.82 -1.97
N TYR A 302 2.64 -13.03 -2.13
CA TYR A 302 2.56 -11.59 -2.41
C TYR A 302 3.33 -11.27 -3.68
N GLY A 303 2.67 -10.57 -4.60
CA GLY A 303 3.23 -10.17 -5.90
C GLY A 303 3.48 -8.66 -6.01
N GLU A 304 3.03 -7.87 -5.04
CA GLU A 304 3.21 -6.42 -5.06
C GLU A 304 3.17 -5.80 -3.66
N PHE A 305 3.92 -4.72 -3.51
CA PHE A 305 3.84 -3.82 -2.36
C PHE A 305 4.02 -2.36 -2.79
N GLY A 306 3.37 -1.45 -2.07
CA GLY A 306 3.65 -0.02 -2.18
C GLY A 306 4.37 0.44 -0.92
N VAL A 307 5.65 0.77 -1.05
CA VAL A 307 6.48 1.21 0.06
C VAL A 307 6.51 2.74 0.08
N ASP A 308 6.12 3.31 1.21
CA ASP A 308 6.17 4.74 1.47
C ASP A 308 7.41 5.05 2.30
N LEU A 309 8.33 5.80 1.73
CA LEU A 309 9.57 6.24 2.36
C LEU A 309 9.57 7.76 2.53
N ALA A 310 10.26 8.25 3.55
CA ALA A 310 10.54 9.68 3.71
C ALA A 310 12.00 9.87 4.10
N ILE A 311 12.53 11.07 3.91
CA ILE A 311 13.90 11.41 4.28
C ILE A 311 13.83 12.47 5.38
N ASP A 312 14.57 12.29 6.47
CA ASP A 312 14.64 13.26 7.55
C ASP A 312 15.61 14.43 7.24
N VAL A 313 15.63 15.44 8.10
CA VAL A 313 16.48 16.62 7.94
C VAL A 313 17.99 16.32 7.95
N HIS A 314 18.38 15.11 8.39
CA HIS A 314 19.76 14.62 8.39
C HIS A 314 20.10 13.80 7.13
N GLY A 315 19.13 13.64 6.19
CA GLY A 315 19.31 12.87 4.97
C GLY A 315 19.11 11.35 5.12
N ARG A 316 18.62 10.88 6.28
CA ARG A 316 18.36 9.47 6.55
C ARG A 316 16.98 9.08 6.02
N PRO A 317 16.85 8.02 5.20
CA PRO A 317 15.55 7.51 4.79
C PRO A 317 14.87 6.70 5.90
N TRP A 318 13.53 6.73 5.89
CA TRP A 318 12.67 6.04 6.83
C TRP A 318 11.51 5.35 6.13
N ILE A 319 11.16 4.13 6.58
CA ILE A 319 9.98 3.41 6.14
C ILE A 319 8.77 3.95 6.90
N ILE A 320 7.89 4.64 6.22
CA ILE A 320 6.69 5.25 6.83
C ILE A 320 5.52 4.27 6.88
N GLU A 321 5.31 3.54 5.77
CA GLU A 321 4.22 2.58 5.63
C GLU A 321 4.51 1.61 4.46
N VAL A 322 4.03 0.37 4.57
CA VAL A 322 3.98 -0.55 3.43
C VAL A 322 2.55 -1.02 3.20
N ASN A 323 2.09 -0.87 1.96
CA ASN A 323 0.73 -1.18 1.52
C ASN A 323 0.74 -2.44 0.66
N THR A 324 -0.05 -3.45 1.02
CA THR A 324 -0.13 -4.75 0.31
C THR A 324 -0.92 -4.70 -0.99
N LYS A 325 -1.79 -3.72 -1.16
CA LYS A 325 -2.59 -3.51 -2.37
C LYS A 325 -2.54 -2.03 -2.76
N PRO A 326 -1.38 -1.56 -3.27
CA PRO A 326 -1.16 -0.14 -3.52
C PRO A 326 -2.02 0.39 -4.67
N SER A 327 -2.42 1.67 -4.59
CA SER A 327 -3.05 2.37 -5.71
C SER A 327 -2.08 2.49 -6.88
N LYS A 328 -2.60 2.33 -8.09
CA LYS A 328 -1.86 2.47 -9.36
C LYS A 328 -2.08 3.83 -10.06
N GLN A 329 -2.87 4.72 -9.46
CA GLN A 329 -3.28 5.98 -10.12
C GLN A 329 -2.11 6.92 -10.43
N ALA A 330 -1.12 6.98 -9.53
CA ALA A 330 0.03 7.86 -9.70
C ALA A 330 1.05 7.39 -10.74
N GLU A 331 1.00 6.12 -11.15
CA GLU A 331 2.04 5.49 -11.97
C GLU A 331 2.16 6.11 -13.37
N MET A 332 1.04 6.50 -13.97
CA MET A 332 1.01 7.05 -15.33
C MET A 332 1.29 8.55 -15.40
N THR A 333 1.37 9.25 -14.28
CA THR A 333 1.52 10.72 -14.25
C THR A 333 2.82 11.18 -14.95
N PHE A 334 3.88 10.39 -14.85
CA PHE A 334 5.20 10.71 -15.42
C PHE A 334 5.67 9.68 -16.46
N SER A 335 4.78 8.77 -16.91
CA SER A 335 5.10 7.72 -17.87
C SER A 335 4.55 8.05 -19.24
N GLN A 336 5.34 7.81 -20.29
CA GLN A 336 4.88 7.87 -21.69
C GLN A 336 4.45 6.49 -22.23
N GLN A 337 4.44 5.45 -21.38
CA GLN A 337 4.08 4.10 -21.79
C GLN A 337 2.56 3.96 -21.94
N THR A 338 2.13 3.18 -22.92
CA THR A 338 0.71 2.87 -23.16
C THR A 338 0.14 1.83 -22.17
N VAL A 339 1.00 1.01 -21.58
CA VAL A 339 0.69 0.00 -20.56
C VAL A 339 1.56 0.25 -19.35
N ARG A 340 0.97 0.29 -18.17
CA ARG A 340 1.70 0.51 -16.90
C ARG A 340 2.74 -0.56 -16.68
N PRO A 341 3.95 -0.20 -16.20
CA PRO A 341 4.95 -1.18 -15.77
C PRO A 341 4.40 -2.17 -14.74
N SER A 342 3.52 -1.74 -13.84
CA SER A 342 2.86 -2.63 -12.88
C SER A 342 1.92 -3.65 -13.53
N ALA A 343 1.24 -3.30 -14.62
CA ALA A 343 0.38 -4.26 -15.35
C ALA A 343 1.24 -5.34 -16.01
N LYS A 344 2.35 -4.95 -16.64
CA LYS A 344 3.33 -5.89 -17.21
C LYS A 344 3.87 -6.83 -16.14
N ALA A 345 4.33 -6.28 -15.01
CA ALA A 345 4.89 -7.05 -13.90
C ALA A 345 3.88 -8.05 -13.30
N VAL A 346 2.62 -7.67 -13.18
CA VAL A 346 1.56 -8.59 -12.72
C VAL A 346 1.37 -9.75 -13.70
N ILE A 347 1.35 -9.49 -15.00
CA ILE A 347 1.23 -10.55 -16.02
C ILE A 347 2.46 -11.46 -16.00
N ASP A 348 3.68 -10.90 -15.93
CA ASP A 348 4.93 -11.66 -15.85
C ASP A 348 4.95 -12.57 -14.62
N TYR A 349 4.51 -12.07 -13.46
CA TYR A 349 4.41 -12.88 -12.24
C TYR A 349 3.34 -13.98 -12.34
N CYS A 350 2.19 -13.70 -12.97
CA CYS A 350 1.19 -14.73 -13.23
C CYS A 350 1.72 -15.85 -14.13
N LEU A 351 2.48 -15.51 -15.17
CA LEU A 351 3.14 -16.50 -16.03
C LEU A 351 4.12 -17.37 -15.24
N THR A 352 4.96 -16.77 -14.40
CA THR A 352 5.87 -17.51 -13.51
C THR A 352 5.13 -18.49 -12.60
N LEU A 353 4.02 -18.04 -11.96
CA LEU A 353 3.22 -18.93 -11.10
C LEU A 353 2.54 -20.07 -11.85
N MET A 354 2.24 -19.89 -13.13
CA MET A 354 1.69 -20.97 -13.99
C MET A 354 2.77 -21.97 -14.37
N GLU A 355 3.98 -21.50 -14.72
CA GLU A 355 5.13 -22.35 -15.09
C GLU A 355 5.64 -23.19 -13.91
N GLU A 356 5.57 -22.69 -12.68
CA GLU A 356 5.95 -23.43 -11.47
C GLU A 356 4.97 -24.58 -11.13
N LYS A 357 3.78 -24.60 -11.72
CA LYS A 357 2.75 -25.65 -11.53
C LYS A 357 2.64 -26.65 -12.68
N GLU A 358 3.29 -26.40 -13.82
CA GLU A 358 3.41 -27.33 -14.95
C GLU A 358 4.58 -28.32 -14.72
#